data_e8e6d9ed0e45344e8f11ad9c1d8788c7
#
_entry.id   e8e6d9ed0e45344e8f11ad9c1d8788c7
#
_cell.length_a   1.000
_cell.length_b   1.000
_cell.length_c   1.000
_cell.angle_alpha   90.00
_cell.angle_beta   90.00
_cell.angle_gamma   90.00
#
_symmetry.space_group_name_H-M   'P 1'
#
loop_
_entity.id
_entity.type
_entity.pdbx_description
1 polymer ?
#
loop_
_entity_poly.entity_id
_entity_poly.type
_entity_poly.pdbx_seq_one_letter_code
_entity_poly.pdbx_strand_id
1 'polypeptide(L)'
;DEIRKMEVSRNVSPIAAIPFVREAMTRQQQELGMKKGIVMDGRDIGTTVFPDAEMKVFVTASAEIRAQRRYDELLAKGEKNVNYNDILFNVKERDEIDQNREVSPLRKADDALLLDNGGMTKDEQDEWLLQRFNEIVSR
;
A
#
# COMPACT_ATOMS: atom_id res chain seq x y z
N ASP A 1 13.73 -4.87 -10.77
CA ASP A 1 13.98 -4.48 -9.37
C ASP A 1 14.49 -3.04 -9.16
N GLU A 2 14.79 -2.31 -10.24
CA GLU A 2 15.24 -0.92 -10.14
C GLU A 2 14.23 0.00 -9.44
N ILE A 3 12.95 -0.20 -9.67
CA ILE A 3 11.88 0.57 -9.04
C ILE A 3 11.79 0.39 -7.52
N ARG A 4 12.44 -0.63 -6.97
CA ARG A 4 12.45 -0.91 -5.52
C ARG A 4 13.68 -0.41 -4.79
N LYS A 5 14.60 0.28 -5.47
CA LYS A 5 15.78 0.88 -4.84
C LYS A 5 15.36 1.98 -3.87
N MET A 6 16.18 2.19 -2.83
CA MET A 6 15.93 3.23 -1.81
C MET A 6 15.87 4.63 -2.40
N GLU A 7 16.66 4.91 -3.42
CA GLU A 7 16.61 6.18 -4.16
C GLU A 7 15.22 6.43 -4.77
N VAL A 8 14.66 5.43 -5.42
CA VAL A 8 13.29 5.50 -5.97
C VAL A 8 12.27 5.64 -4.85
N SER A 9 12.41 4.84 -3.79
CA SER A 9 11.49 4.87 -2.64
C SER A 9 11.39 6.26 -1.99
N ARG A 10 12.52 6.99 -1.92
CA ARG A 10 12.55 8.35 -1.36
C ARG A 10 11.80 9.37 -2.20
N ASN A 11 11.62 9.11 -3.49
CA ASN A 11 11.00 10.06 -4.43
C ASN A 11 9.53 9.73 -4.76
N VAL A 12 9.06 8.52 -4.45
CA VAL A 12 7.71 8.08 -4.83
C VAL A 12 6.62 8.94 -4.18
N SER A 13 6.62 9.07 -2.87
CA SER A 13 5.57 9.81 -2.17
C SER A 13 5.59 11.31 -2.46
N PRO A 14 6.75 12.00 -2.50
CA PRO A 14 6.78 13.39 -2.92
C PRO A 14 6.20 13.63 -4.32
N ILE A 15 6.53 12.78 -5.29
CA ILE A 15 6.00 12.89 -6.66
C ILE A 15 4.50 12.56 -6.69
N ALA A 16 4.09 11.50 -5.99
CA ALA A 16 2.69 11.08 -5.92
C ALA A 16 1.79 12.10 -5.20
N ALA A 17 2.35 13.02 -4.42
CA ALA A 17 1.59 14.08 -3.77
C ALA A 17 1.28 15.27 -4.70
N ILE A 18 1.90 15.37 -5.87
CA ILE A 18 1.65 16.43 -6.83
C ILE A 18 0.24 16.27 -7.42
N PRO A 19 -0.68 17.26 -7.30
CA PRO A 19 -2.09 17.08 -7.66
C PRO A 19 -2.33 16.57 -9.08
N PHE A 20 -1.71 17.16 -10.10
CA PHE A 20 -1.95 16.72 -11.48
C PHE A 20 -1.42 15.31 -11.77
N VAL A 21 -0.32 14.90 -11.10
CA VAL A 21 0.21 13.53 -11.19
C VAL A 21 -0.81 12.57 -10.56
N ARG A 22 -1.32 12.93 -9.39
CA ARG A 22 -2.31 12.14 -8.68
C ARG A 22 -3.57 11.92 -9.50
N GLU A 23 -4.11 12.97 -10.09
CA GLU A 23 -5.29 12.92 -10.94
C GLU A 23 -5.08 12.06 -12.19
N ALA A 24 -3.94 12.18 -12.85
CA ALA A 24 -3.60 11.36 -14.02
C ALA A 24 -3.50 9.88 -13.66
N MET A 25 -2.85 9.56 -12.54
CA MET A 25 -2.74 8.18 -12.04
C MET A 25 -4.09 7.59 -11.67
N THR A 26 -4.94 8.37 -11.00
CA THR A 26 -6.30 7.94 -10.65
C THR A 26 -7.11 7.57 -11.89
N ARG A 27 -7.08 8.39 -12.94
CA ARG A 27 -7.77 8.08 -14.20
C ARG A 27 -7.29 6.79 -14.83
N GLN A 28 -5.97 6.58 -14.92
CA GLN A 28 -5.42 5.33 -15.45
C GLN A 28 -5.85 4.11 -14.65
N GLN A 29 -5.83 4.21 -13.33
CA GLN A 29 -6.26 3.14 -12.45
C GLN A 29 -7.75 2.81 -12.62
N GLN A 30 -8.59 3.83 -12.73
CA GLN A 30 -10.03 3.65 -12.99
C GLN A 30 -10.30 2.98 -14.33
N GLU A 31 -9.58 3.35 -15.39
CA GLU A 31 -9.67 2.70 -16.69
C GLU A 31 -9.31 1.21 -16.62
N LEU A 32 -8.26 0.85 -15.88
CA LEU A 32 -7.88 -0.54 -15.68
C LEU A 32 -8.97 -1.36 -14.97
N GLY A 33 -9.72 -0.73 -14.07
CA GLY A 33 -10.78 -1.37 -13.30
C GLY A 33 -12.14 -1.47 -13.99
N MET A 34 -12.33 -0.84 -15.15
CA MET A 34 -13.63 -0.79 -15.82
C MET A 34 -14.21 -2.17 -16.16
N LYS A 35 -13.36 -3.13 -16.48
CA LYS A 35 -13.77 -4.50 -16.82
C LYS A 35 -14.02 -5.39 -15.62
N LYS A 36 -13.78 -4.90 -14.41
CA LYS A 36 -13.84 -5.69 -13.16
C LYS A 36 -12.89 -6.89 -13.15
N GLY A 37 -12.99 -7.75 -12.12
CA GLY A 37 -12.14 -8.92 -11.98
C GLY A 37 -10.68 -8.58 -11.70
N ILE A 38 -10.43 -7.47 -11.01
CA ILE A 38 -9.10 -7.00 -10.64
C ILE A 38 -8.93 -6.90 -9.12
N VAL A 39 -7.69 -7.00 -8.69
CA VAL A 39 -7.23 -6.63 -7.34
C VAL A 39 -6.19 -5.53 -7.51
N MET A 40 -6.31 -4.46 -6.76
CA MET A 40 -5.39 -3.33 -6.83
C MET A 40 -5.01 -2.86 -5.44
N ASP A 41 -3.74 -2.55 -5.24
CA ASP A 41 -3.24 -2.01 -3.99
C ASP A 41 -2.75 -0.57 -4.16
N GLY A 42 -2.82 0.20 -3.10
CA GLY A 42 -2.38 1.59 -3.07
C GLY A 42 -2.87 2.32 -1.84
N ARG A 43 -2.66 3.64 -1.79
CA ARG A 43 -3.00 4.47 -0.62
C ARG A 43 -4.43 4.97 -0.63
N ASP A 44 -5.02 5.14 -1.79
CA ASP A 44 -6.33 5.76 -1.99
C ASP A 44 -7.28 4.93 -2.87
N ILE A 45 -6.99 3.64 -3.02
CA ILE A 45 -7.76 2.77 -3.92
C ILE A 45 -9.21 2.67 -3.48
N GLY A 46 -9.45 2.39 -2.22
CA GLY A 46 -10.82 2.21 -1.69
C GLY A 46 -11.56 3.51 -1.37
N THR A 47 -10.88 4.64 -1.33
CA THR A 47 -11.46 5.96 -1.03
C THR A 47 -11.71 6.81 -2.26
N THR A 48 -10.75 6.83 -3.18
CA THR A 48 -10.77 7.74 -4.35
C THR A 48 -10.90 7.00 -5.66
N VAL A 49 -10.10 5.96 -5.89
CA VAL A 49 -10.05 5.27 -7.20
C VAL A 49 -11.29 4.41 -7.42
N PHE A 50 -11.59 3.55 -6.47
CA PHE A 50 -12.75 2.63 -6.52
C PHE A 50 -13.58 2.73 -5.22
N PRO A 51 -14.30 3.85 -5.01
CA PRO A 51 -15.12 4.01 -3.81
C PRO A 51 -16.27 3.00 -3.72
N ASP A 52 -16.65 2.39 -4.83
CA ASP A 52 -17.72 1.38 -4.91
C ASP A 52 -17.18 -0.05 -5.04
N ALA A 53 -15.90 -0.29 -4.73
CA ALA A 53 -15.33 -1.63 -4.77
C ALA A 53 -16.08 -2.58 -3.84
N GLU A 54 -16.34 -3.80 -4.30
CA GLU A 54 -17.08 -4.82 -3.56
C GLU A 54 -16.34 -5.29 -2.31
N MET A 55 -15.01 -5.29 -2.34
CA MET A 55 -14.17 -5.62 -1.19
C MET A 55 -13.06 -4.59 -1.04
N LYS A 56 -13.00 -3.97 0.14
CA LYS A 56 -11.94 -3.05 0.51
C LYS A 56 -11.25 -3.55 1.76
N VAL A 57 -9.94 -3.59 1.73
CA VAL A 57 -9.12 -3.99 2.88
C VAL A 57 -8.09 -2.89 3.16
N PHE A 58 -8.12 -2.35 4.35
CA PHE A 58 -7.10 -1.45 4.84
C PHE A 58 -6.05 -2.24 5.60
N VAL A 59 -4.89 -2.39 4.99
CA VAL A 59 -3.78 -3.17 5.57
C VAL A 59 -2.90 -2.25 6.39
N THR A 60 -2.60 -2.66 7.61
CA THR A 60 -1.73 -1.90 8.52
C THR A 60 -0.74 -2.81 9.24
N ALA A 61 0.37 -2.23 9.63
CA ALA A 61 1.37 -2.78 10.54
C ALA A 61 2.19 -1.61 11.09
N SER A 62 2.85 -1.77 12.23
CA SER A 62 3.70 -0.70 12.76
C SER A 62 4.83 -0.33 11.79
N ALA A 63 5.30 0.90 11.85
CA ALA A 63 6.41 1.36 11.02
C ALA A 63 7.67 0.51 11.24
N GLU A 64 7.90 0.10 12.48
CA GLU A 64 9.04 -0.73 12.87
C GLU A 64 8.97 -2.13 12.21
N ILE A 65 7.81 -2.76 12.22
CA ILE A 65 7.60 -4.06 11.55
C ILE A 65 7.79 -3.94 10.04
N ARG A 66 7.22 -2.91 9.44
CA ARG A 66 7.38 -2.68 7.98
C ARG A 66 8.83 -2.37 7.60
N ALA A 67 9.53 -1.61 8.42
CA ALA A 67 10.95 -1.33 8.22
C ALA A 67 11.79 -2.62 8.35
N GLN A 68 11.50 -3.48 9.34
CA GLN A 68 12.19 -4.76 9.50
C GLN A 68 11.97 -5.67 8.30
N ARG A 69 10.74 -5.79 7.82
CA ARG A 69 10.43 -6.59 6.61
C ARG A 69 11.20 -6.08 5.39
N ARG A 70 11.27 -4.77 5.23
CA ARG A 70 12.02 -4.16 4.12
C ARG A 70 13.53 -4.37 4.25
N TYR A 71 14.06 -4.27 5.46
CA TYR A 71 15.46 -4.54 5.75
C TYR A 71 15.81 -5.99 5.39
N ASP A 72 15.02 -6.95 5.85
CA ASP A 72 15.22 -8.38 5.57
C ASP A 72 15.12 -8.68 4.06
N GLU A 73 14.18 -8.07 3.36
CA GLU A 73 14.03 -8.19 1.91
C GLU A 73 15.28 -7.71 1.16
N LEU A 74 15.82 -6.55 1.53
CA LEU A 74 17.00 -5.98 0.90
C LEU A 74 18.25 -6.84 1.17
N LEU A 75 18.41 -7.33 2.40
CA LEU A 75 19.50 -8.26 2.73
C LEU A 75 19.40 -9.56 1.93
N ALA A 76 18.20 -10.13 1.80
CA ALA A 76 17.97 -11.35 1.02
C ALA A 76 18.28 -11.16 -0.47
N LYS A 77 18.16 -9.94 -0.99
CA LYS A 77 18.53 -9.58 -2.37
C LYS A 77 20.02 -9.29 -2.56
N GLY A 78 20.82 -9.40 -1.50
CA GLY A 78 22.26 -9.18 -1.55
C GLY A 78 22.70 -7.72 -1.45
N GLU A 79 21.81 -6.81 -1.05
CA GLU A 79 22.17 -5.42 -0.78
C GLU A 79 23.12 -5.34 0.43
N LYS A 80 24.27 -4.68 0.26
CA LYS A 80 25.33 -4.68 1.28
C LYS A 80 25.34 -3.46 2.21
N ASN A 81 24.83 -2.33 1.76
CA ASN A 81 24.85 -1.06 2.48
C ASN A 81 23.47 -0.69 3.03
N VAL A 82 22.81 -1.66 3.64
CA VAL A 82 21.45 -1.49 4.17
C VAL A 82 21.52 -1.06 5.62
N ASN A 83 20.88 0.05 5.94
CA ASN A 83 20.78 0.58 7.30
C ASN A 83 19.30 0.58 7.74
N TYR A 84 19.00 -0.13 8.81
CA TYR A 84 17.64 -0.22 9.35
C TYR A 84 17.05 1.16 9.71
N ASN A 85 17.85 2.04 10.33
CA ASN A 85 17.38 3.37 10.74
C ASN A 85 17.01 4.25 9.53
N ASP A 86 17.75 4.15 8.43
CA ASP A 86 17.44 4.86 7.18
C ASP A 86 16.12 4.34 6.58
N ILE A 87 15.91 3.05 6.63
CA ILE A 87 14.67 2.42 6.14
C ILE A 87 13.50 2.86 7.02
N LEU A 88 13.64 2.81 8.33
CA LEU A 88 12.61 3.24 9.28
C LEU A 88 12.25 4.73 9.09
N PHE A 89 13.26 5.57 8.92
CA PHE A 89 13.05 7.00 8.63
C PHE A 89 12.26 7.17 7.31
N ASN A 90 12.65 6.47 6.25
CA ASN A 90 11.93 6.51 4.97
C ASN A 90 10.48 6.03 5.08
N VAL A 91 10.23 4.95 5.83
CA VAL A 91 8.87 4.44 6.07
C VAL A 91 8.01 5.49 6.76
N LYS A 92 8.50 6.10 7.84
CA LYS A 92 7.78 7.12 8.59
C LYS A 92 7.54 8.40 7.77
N GLU A 93 8.55 8.85 7.03
CA GLU A 93 8.44 10.01 6.15
C GLU A 93 7.39 9.80 5.05
N ARG A 94 7.38 8.65 4.42
CA ARG A 94 6.37 8.31 3.41
C ARG A 94 4.97 8.26 3.99
N ASP A 95 4.80 7.65 5.16
CA ASP A 95 3.50 7.62 5.84
C ASP A 95 2.98 9.04 6.10
N GLU A 96 3.84 9.91 6.57
CA GLU A 96 3.46 11.29 6.84
C GLU A 96 3.06 12.05 5.56
N ILE A 97 3.84 11.91 4.50
CA ILE A 97 3.50 12.52 3.20
C ILE A 97 2.19 11.95 2.66
N ASP A 98 2.02 10.63 2.67
CA ASP A 98 0.85 9.96 2.10
C ASP A 98 -0.43 10.30 2.89
N GLN A 99 -0.35 10.43 4.21
CA GLN A 99 -1.50 10.77 5.07
C GLN A 99 -1.88 12.24 5.02
N ASN A 100 -0.93 13.13 4.80
CA ASN A 100 -1.14 14.58 4.88
C ASN A 100 -1.18 15.28 3.52
N ARG A 101 -1.05 14.54 2.40
CA ARG A 101 -1.14 15.14 1.07
C ARG A 101 -2.53 15.72 0.82
N GLU A 102 -2.57 16.81 0.07
CA GLU A 102 -3.79 17.57 -0.20
C GLU A 102 -4.83 16.75 -1.00
N VAL A 103 -4.36 16.01 -2.01
CA VAL A 103 -5.24 15.24 -2.91
C VAL A 103 -5.12 13.76 -2.58
N SER A 104 -6.27 13.13 -2.32
CA SER A 104 -6.39 11.67 -2.10
C SER A 104 -5.41 11.13 -1.06
N PRO A 105 -5.42 11.66 0.19
CA PRO A 105 -4.53 11.16 1.23
C PRO A 105 -4.81 9.71 1.60
N LEU A 106 -3.80 9.06 2.18
CA LEU A 106 -3.96 7.73 2.74
C LEU A 106 -4.94 7.77 3.90
N ARG A 107 -6.10 7.12 3.73
CA ARG A 107 -7.07 6.95 4.80
C ARG A 107 -7.90 5.69 4.59
N LYS A 108 -8.38 5.13 5.69
CA LYS A 108 -9.26 3.97 5.66
C LYS A 108 -10.66 4.39 5.19
N ALA A 109 -11.19 3.73 4.16
CA ALA A 109 -12.60 3.90 3.80
C ALA A 109 -13.51 3.36 4.92
N ASP A 110 -14.69 3.97 5.09
CA ASP A 110 -15.61 3.59 6.17
C ASP A 110 -16.09 2.14 6.07
N ASP A 111 -16.22 1.64 4.86
CA ASP A 111 -16.63 0.26 4.55
C ASP A 111 -15.44 -0.71 4.35
N ALA A 112 -14.21 -0.28 4.63
CA ALA A 112 -13.03 -1.14 4.51
C ALA A 112 -12.87 -2.05 5.74
N LEU A 113 -12.50 -3.29 5.48
CA LEU A 113 -12.07 -4.22 6.53
C LEU A 113 -10.65 -3.83 6.98
N LEU A 114 -10.42 -3.83 8.28
CA LEU A 114 -9.09 -3.59 8.84
C LEU A 114 -8.32 -4.90 8.96
N LEU A 115 -7.13 -4.93 8.37
CA LEU A 115 -6.19 -6.04 8.50
C LEU A 115 -4.89 -5.54 9.09
N ASP A 116 -4.66 -5.80 10.37
CA ASP A 116 -3.34 -5.63 10.99
C ASP A 116 -2.55 -6.93 10.79
N ASN A 117 -1.57 -6.90 9.89
CA ASN A 117 -0.76 -8.07 9.58
C ASN A 117 0.59 -8.11 10.34
N GLY A 118 0.77 -7.24 11.34
CA GLY A 118 2.01 -7.14 12.09
C GLY A 118 2.42 -8.42 12.79
N GLY A 119 1.44 -9.19 13.30
CA GLY A 119 1.66 -10.48 13.93
C GLY A 119 1.35 -11.70 13.06
N MET A 120 1.10 -11.50 11.77
CA MET A 120 0.72 -12.58 10.85
C MET A 120 1.89 -13.03 9.98
N THR A 121 1.93 -14.34 9.69
CA THR A 121 2.71 -14.87 8.58
C THR A 121 2.02 -14.51 7.26
N LYS A 122 2.76 -14.65 6.15
CA LYS A 122 2.20 -14.44 4.82
C LYS A 122 1.03 -15.40 4.55
N ASP A 123 1.16 -16.67 4.93
CA ASP A 123 0.13 -17.69 4.72
C ASP A 123 -1.13 -17.37 5.54
N GLU A 124 -0.99 -16.93 6.79
CA GLU A 124 -2.13 -16.49 7.61
C GLU A 124 -2.86 -15.29 7.01
N GLN A 125 -2.11 -14.31 6.47
CA GLN A 125 -2.68 -13.17 5.77
C GLN A 125 -3.45 -13.60 4.52
N ASP A 126 -2.85 -14.45 3.69
CA ASP A 126 -3.46 -14.93 2.45
C ASP A 126 -4.74 -15.72 2.74
N GLU A 127 -4.74 -16.56 3.78
CA GLU A 127 -5.92 -17.30 4.23
C GLU A 127 -7.03 -16.36 4.71
N TRP A 128 -6.70 -15.35 5.50
CA TRP A 128 -7.66 -14.34 5.96
C TRP A 128 -8.31 -13.60 4.80
N LEU A 129 -7.51 -13.15 3.82
CA LEU A 129 -8.00 -12.46 2.63
C LEU A 129 -8.92 -13.36 1.80
N LEU A 130 -8.53 -14.60 1.58
CA LEU A 130 -9.32 -15.56 0.81
C LEU A 130 -10.66 -15.87 1.49
N GLN A 131 -10.66 -16.03 2.81
CA GLN A 131 -11.88 -16.26 3.58
C GLN A 131 -12.84 -15.07 3.43
N ARG A 132 -12.37 -13.83 3.58
CA ARG A 132 -13.21 -12.64 3.42
C ARG A 132 -13.72 -12.48 1.99
N PHE A 133 -12.89 -12.76 1.01
CA PHE A 133 -13.29 -12.76 -0.39
C PHE A 133 -14.45 -13.76 -0.64
N ASN A 134 -14.31 -14.99 -0.16
CA ASN A 134 -15.34 -16.02 -0.32
C ASN A 134 -16.65 -15.64 0.36
N GLU A 135 -16.62 -15.02 1.52
CA GLU A 135 -17.81 -14.51 2.21
C GLU A 135 -18.54 -13.45 1.36
N ILE A 136 -17.80 -12.57 0.70
CA ILE A 136 -18.38 -11.50 -0.11
C ILE A 136 -18.97 -12.04 -1.41
N VAL A 137 -18.28 -12.93 -2.12
CA VAL A 137 -18.79 -13.49 -3.39
C VAL A 137 -19.94 -14.49 -3.20
N SER A 138 -20.13 -14.99 -1.98
CA SER A 138 -21.22 -15.91 -1.64
C SER A 138 -22.53 -15.20 -1.28
N ARG A 139 -22.51 -13.87 -1.22
CA ARG A 139 -23.71 -13.07 -0.88
C ARG A 139 -24.71 -12.97 -2.05
#